data_8cdb9106a367d34019e92637d3dbc254
#
_entry.id   8cdb9106a367d34019e92637d3dbc254
#
_cell.length_a   1.000
_cell.length_b   1.000
_cell.length_c   1.000
_cell.angle_alpha   90.00
_cell.angle_beta   90.00
_cell.angle_gamma   90.00
#
_symmetry.space_group_name_H-M   'P 1'
#
loop_
_entity.id
_entity.type
_entity.pdbx_description
1 polymer ?
#
loop_
_entity_poly.entity_id
_entity_poly.type
_entity_poly.pdbx_seq_one_letter_code
_entity_poly.pdbx_strand_id
1 'polypeptide(L)'
;MLEIEGLVHRYANGRGVGPVSLRAGAGEALGVVGPNGAGKSTLFNGLCGSGPLSGGVVRLNGRDTGRRLPSSAVGFLPETCRLLPSMTALQAVAFERGVRGLAVSDSGLADALGAMGVDDAGDAAVSALSQGMRRRVGIVCAFLGSPPVVVADEPLNGLDVDGVLLFRDLLRDYLAHGGALLISSHILDLLDEVCARVLLLRDGLVVETVDADGGRVEQAYRRLRAESSEAAEPRAGARAHRRPRAD
;
A
#
# COMPACT_ATOMS: atom_id res chain seq x y z
N MET A 1 -10.21 -14.48 -0.07
CA MET A 1 -8.95 -14.72 -0.80
C MET A 1 -8.90 -13.77 -1.98
N LEU A 2 -7.82 -13.01 -2.09
CA LEU A 2 -7.49 -12.15 -3.23
C LEU A 2 -6.50 -12.87 -4.15
N GLU A 3 -6.79 -12.89 -5.45
CA GLU A 3 -5.87 -13.40 -6.47
C GLU A 3 -5.71 -12.34 -7.56
N ILE A 4 -4.47 -12.11 -7.94
CA ILE A 4 -4.08 -11.20 -9.02
C ILE A 4 -3.22 -11.99 -9.98
N GLU A 5 -3.57 -11.98 -11.27
CA GLU A 5 -2.84 -12.67 -12.33
C GLU A 5 -2.45 -11.69 -13.43
N GLY A 6 -1.16 -11.53 -13.64
CA GLY A 6 -0.60 -10.77 -14.75
C GLY A 6 -1.02 -9.30 -14.80
N LEU A 7 -1.25 -8.66 -13.64
CA LEU A 7 -1.66 -7.26 -13.59
C LEU A 7 -0.61 -6.35 -14.21
N VAL A 8 -1.03 -5.51 -15.14
CA VAL A 8 -0.15 -4.55 -15.82
C VAL A 8 -0.79 -3.16 -15.81
N HIS A 9 -0.02 -2.18 -15.39
CA HIS A 9 -0.31 -0.77 -15.59
C HIS A 9 0.84 -0.11 -16.33
N ARG A 10 0.55 0.60 -17.42
CA ARG A 10 1.54 1.38 -18.19
C ARG A 10 1.06 2.79 -18.39
N TYR A 11 1.89 3.76 -18.04
CA TYR A 11 1.70 5.17 -18.38
C TYR A 11 2.10 5.44 -19.84
N ALA A 12 1.65 6.56 -20.40
CA ALA A 12 1.98 6.97 -21.77
C ALA A 12 3.50 7.11 -22.02
N ASN A 13 4.28 7.39 -20.97
CA ASN A 13 5.75 7.47 -21.03
C ASN A 13 6.48 6.10 -20.96
N GLY A 14 5.72 4.99 -21.03
CA GLY A 14 6.25 3.62 -20.93
C GLY A 14 6.56 3.12 -19.53
N ARG A 15 6.58 3.99 -18.52
CA ARG A 15 6.73 3.58 -17.11
C ARG A 15 5.47 2.88 -16.63
N GLY A 16 5.58 2.14 -15.54
CA GLY A 16 4.44 1.44 -14.95
C GLY A 16 4.85 0.30 -14.05
N VAL A 17 3.95 -0.67 -13.90
CA VAL A 17 4.17 -1.87 -13.09
C VAL A 17 3.60 -3.09 -13.82
N GLY A 18 4.21 -4.23 -13.59
CA GLY A 18 3.73 -5.53 -14.06
C GLY A 18 4.48 -6.08 -15.27
N PRO A 19 4.21 -7.37 -15.57
CA PRO A 19 3.12 -8.18 -14.98
C PRO A 19 3.36 -8.52 -13.50
N VAL A 20 2.33 -8.35 -12.66
CA VAL A 20 2.35 -8.74 -11.24
C VAL A 20 1.31 -9.83 -11.01
N SER A 21 1.74 -10.92 -10.39
CA SER A 21 0.85 -11.97 -9.91
C SER A 21 1.09 -12.19 -8.43
N LEU A 22 0.01 -12.25 -7.65
CA LEU A 22 0.06 -12.51 -6.20
C LEU A 22 -1.24 -13.14 -5.71
N ARG A 23 -1.17 -13.75 -4.53
CA ARG A 23 -2.34 -14.30 -3.83
C ARG A 23 -2.24 -13.96 -2.35
N ALA A 24 -3.34 -13.48 -1.77
CA ALA A 24 -3.50 -13.28 -0.35
C ALA A 24 -4.69 -14.08 0.16
N GLY A 25 -4.45 -14.93 1.14
CA GLY A 25 -5.49 -15.71 1.84
C GLY A 25 -6.32 -14.83 2.78
N ALA A 26 -7.35 -15.43 3.36
CA ALA A 26 -8.05 -14.82 4.49
C ALA A 26 -7.11 -14.77 5.71
N GLY A 27 -7.04 -13.61 6.38
CA GLY A 27 -6.13 -13.38 7.49
C GLY A 27 -4.66 -13.21 7.08
N GLU A 28 -4.37 -13.04 5.79
CA GLU A 28 -3.00 -12.91 5.29
C GLU A 28 -2.67 -11.46 4.91
N ALA A 29 -1.51 -10.99 5.38
CA ALA A 29 -0.91 -9.74 4.92
C ALA A 29 0.23 -10.02 3.94
N LEU A 30 0.26 -9.28 2.83
CA LEU A 30 1.35 -9.27 1.87
C LEU A 30 2.01 -7.90 1.85
N GLY A 31 3.32 -7.88 2.05
CA GLY A 31 4.13 -6.68 1.94
C GLY A 31 4.54 -6.40 0.49
N VAL A 32 4.72 -5.12 0.18
CA VAL A 32 5.30 -4.67 -1.08
C VAL A 32 6.39 -3.65 -0.76
N VAL A 33 7.63 -3.96 -1.10
CA VAL A 33 8.79 -3.11 -0.83
C VAL A 33 9.58 -2.87 -2.12
N GLY A 34 10.23 -1.73 -2.17
CA GLY A 34 11.07 -1.35 -3.31
C GLY A 34 11.49 0.11 -3.20
N PRO A 35 12.53 0.54 -3.93
CA PRO A 35 12.96 1.94 -3.94
C PRO A 35 11.87 2.88 -4.42
N ASN A 36 12.08 4.20 -4.22
CA ASN A 36 11.17 5.20 -4.74
C ASN A 36 11.08 5.09 -6.27
N GLY A 37 9.86 5.12 -6.80
CA GLY A 37 9.60 4.94 -8.21
C GLY A 37 9.55 3.47 -8.68
N ALA A 38 9.72 2.47 -7.80
CA ALA A 38 9.64 1.05 -8.16
C ALA A 38 8.27 0.60 -8.67
N GLY A 39 7.20 1.39 -8.43
CA GLY A 39 5.85 1.08 -8.91
C GLY A 39 4.86 0.66 -7.83
N LYS A 40 5.21 0.73 -6.52
CA LYS A 40 4.33 0.35 -5.39
C LYS A 40 2.98 1.07 -5.44
N SER A 41 2.99 2.39 -5.37
CA SER A 41 1.75 3.20 -5.44
C SER A 41 1.01 3.05 -6.77
N THR A 42 1.74 2.79 -7.87
CA THR A 42 1.12 2.50 -9.18
C THR A 42 0.33 1.19 -9.14
N LEU A 43 0.88 0.14 -8.53
CA LEU A 43 0.20 -1.14 -8.31
C LEU A 43 -1.07 -0.95 -7.48
N PHE A 44 -0.96 -0.29 -6.34
CA PHE A 44 -2.05 -0.09 -5.40
C PHE A 44 -3.16 0.79 -5.98
N ASN A 45 -2.81 1.92 -6.61
CA ASN A 45 -3.76 2.77 -7.31
C ASN A 45 -4.50 2.04 -8.43
N GLY A 46 -3.78 1.21 -9.19
CA GLY A 46 -4.37 0.39 -10.24
C GLY A 46 -5.42 -0.59 -9.70
N LEU A 47 -5.10 -1.30 -8.62
CA LEU A 47 -6.01 -2.24 -7.96
C LEU A 47 -7.27 -1.56 -7.40
N CYS A 48 -7.12 -0.36 -6.82
CA CYS A 48 -8.20 0.37 -6.18
C CYS A 48 -8.98 1.31 -7.14
N GLY A 49 -8.70 1.26 -8.43
CA GLY A 49 -9.49 1.98 -9.43
C GLY A 49 -9.03 3.39 -9.78
N SER A 50 -7.92 3.87 -9.21
CA SER A 50 -7.40 5.23 -9.44
C SER A 50 -6.50 5.35 -10.69
N GLY A 51 -6.42 4.31 -11.53
CA GLY A 51 -5.60 4.33 -12.73
C GLY A 51 -6.04 3.30 -13.79
N PRO A 52 -5.67 3.50 -15.06
CA PRO A 52 -5.98 2.54 -16.12
C PRO A 52 -5.10 1.31 -16.02
N LEU A 53 -5.69 0.12 -15.90
CA LEU A 53 -4.98 -1.15 -16.01
C LEU A 53 -5.01 -1.63 -17.47
N SER A 54 -3.83 -2.00 -17.99
CA SER A 54 -3.66 -2.43 -19.38
C SER A 54 -3.90 -3.94 -19.55
N GLY A 55 -3.72 -4.73 -18.49
CA GLY A 55 -3.84 -6.19 -18.54
C GLY A 55 -4.02 -6.81 -17.17
N GLY A 56 -4.25 -8.11 -17.16
CA GLY A 56 -4.40 -8.92 -15.95
C GLY A 56 -5.85 -9.13 -15.53
N VAL A 57 -6.01 -10.00 -14.54
CA VAL A 57 -7.29 -10.35 -13.92
C VAL A 57 -7.16 -10.27 -12.41
N VAL A 58 -8.19 -9.74 -11.75
CA VAL A 58 -8.33 -9.71 -10.29
C VAL A 58 -9.51 -10.56 -9.90
N ARG A 59 -9.31 -11.51 -8.99
CA ARG A 59 -10.38 -12.34 -8.42
C ARG A 59 -10.48 -12.10 -6.92
N LEU A 60 -11.70 -12.02 -6.44
CA LEU A 60 -12.00 -11.95 -5.01
C LEU A 60 -12.93 -13.12 -4.65
N ASN A 61 -12.49 -13.96 -3.72
CA ASN A 61 -13.21 -15.17 -3.31
C ASN A 61 -13.61 -16.06 -4.52
N GLY A 62 -12.70 -16.24 -5.47
CA GLY A 62 -12.88 -17.02 -6.69
C GLY A 62 -13.72 -16.35 -7.77
N ARG A 63 -14.30 -15.19 -7.51
CA ARG A 63 -15.09 -14.44 -8.51
C ARG A 63 -14.22 -13.46 -9.25
N ASP A 64 -14.28 -13.46 -10.56
CA ASP A 64 -13.61 -12.49 -11.41
C ASP A 64 -14.25 -11.10 -11.20
N THR A 65 -13.45 -10.13 -10.80
CA THR A 65 -13.85 -8.71 -10.62
C THR A 65 -13.39 -7.84 -11.77
N GLY A 66 -12.83 -8.44 -12.81
CA GLY A 66 -12.18 -7.74 -13.91
C GLY A 66 -10.74 -7.39 -13.58
N ARG A 67 -10.38 -6.11 -13.76
CA ARG A 67 -8.98 -5.67 -13.57
C ARG A 67 -8.76 -4.93 -12.25
N ARG A 68 -9.80 -4.73 -11.44
CA ARG A 68 -9.72 -3.95 -10.19
C ARG A 68 -10.68 -4.48 -9.13
N LEU A 69 -10.44 -4.13 -7.90
CA LEU A 69 -11.33 -4.46 -6.79
C LEU A 69 -12.58 -3.56 -6.83
N PRO A 70 -13.78 -4.10 -6.53
CA PRO A 70 -14.97 -3.30 -6.34
C PRO A 70 -14.81 -2.37 -5.13
N SER A 71 -15.29 -1.13 -5.23
CA SER A 71 -15.20 -0.16 -4.12
C SER A 71 -15.86 -0.63 -2.84
N SER A 72 -16.93 -1.42 -2.93
CA SER A 72 -17.60 -2.02 -1.76
C SER A 72 -16.78 -3.10 -1.05
N ALA A 73 -15.78 -3.69 -1.72
CA ALA A 73 -14.99 -4.80 -1.22
C ALA A 73 -13.55 -4.42 -0.86
N VAL A 74 -13.13 -3.18 -1.12
CA VAL A 74 -11.77 -2.71 -0.84
C VAL A 74 -11.79 -1.46 0.02
N GLY A 75 -10.94 -1.44 1.06
CA GLY A 75 -10.54 -0.22 1.74
C GLY A 75 -9.18 0.22 1.20
N PHE A 76 -9.05 1.50 0.86
CA PHE A 76 -7.80 2.01 0.31
C PHE A 76 -7.26 3.19 1.12
N LEU A 77 -6.04 3.06 1.58
CA LEU A 77 -5.27 4.13 2.21
C LEU A 77 -4.11 4.51 1.28
N PRO A 78 -4.21 5.55 0.49
CA PRO A 78 -3.10 6.01 -0.33
C PRO A 78 -2.00 6.65 0.53
N GLU A 79 -0.78 6.72 0.00
CA GLU A 79 0.35 7.39 0.64
C GLU A 79 -0.01 8.83 1.02
N THR A 80 -0.59 9.59 0.09
CA THR A 80 -1.13 10.93 0.37
C THR A 80 -2.60 10.81 0.73
N CYS A 81 -2.90 10.84 2.04
CA CYS A 81 -4.27 10.83 2.54
C CYS A 81 -4.97 12.16 2.19
N ARG A 82 -5.83 12.14 1.16
CA ARG A 82 -6.54 13.33 0.66
C ARG A 82 -7.96 13.34 1.19
N LEU A 83 -8.11 13.77 2.43
CA LEU A 83 -9.43 14.09 2.99
C LEU A 83 -9.84 15.51 2.59
N LEU A 84 -11.13 15.77 2.43
CA LEU A 84 -11.64 17.10 2.11
C LEU A 84 -11.45 18.05 3.31
N PRO A 85 -10.70 19.17 3.16
CA PRO A 85 -10.33 20.02 4.29
C PRO A 85 -11.51 20.63 5.05
N SER A 86 -12.65 20.83 4.37
CA SER A 86 -13.87 21.42 4.93
C SER A 86 -14.76 20.44 5.68
N MET A 87 -14.54 19.13 5.55
CA MET A 87 -15.28 18.13 6.31
C MET A 87 -14.73 18.02 7.73
N THR A 88 -15.57 17.61 8.68
CA THR A 88 -15.09 17.10 9.96
C THR A 88 -14.58 15.67 9.82
N ALA A 89 -13.82 15.15 10.82
CA ALA A 89 -13.38 13.76 10.81
C ALA A 89 -14.57 12.79 10.69
N LEU A 90 -15.65 13.03 11.45
CA LEU A 90 -16.86 12.23 11.39
C LEU A 90 -17.53 12.29 10.00
N GLN A 91 -17.61 13.48 9.41
CA GLN A 91 -18.15 13.63 8.05
C GLN A 91 -17.31 12.91 7.00
N ALA A 92 -15.98 12.90 7.13
CA ALA A 92 -15.09 12.19 6.22
C ALA A 92 -15.33 10.66 6.26
N VAL A 93 -15.48 10.09 7.46
CA VAL A 93 -15.79 8.66 7.63
C VAL A 93 -17.22 8.35 7.17
N ALA A 94 -18.20 9.23 7.44
CA ALA A 94 -19.57 9.08 6.95
C ALA A 94 -19.65 9.16 5.42
N PHE A 95 -18.84 10.01 4.79
CA PHE A 95 -18.73 10.08 3.34
C PHE A 95 -18.19 8.76 2.74
N GLU A 96 -17.14 8.18 3.35
CA GLU A 96 -16.60 6.88 2.94
C GLU A 96 -17.64 5.76 3.07
N ARG A 97 -18.40 5.74 4.20
CA ARG A 97 -19.55 4.83 4.38
C ARG A 97 -20.52 4.93 3.20
N GLY A 98 -20.89 6.15 2.82
CA GLY A 98 -21.82 6.39 1.71
C GLY A 98 -21.28 5.95 0.35
N VAL A 99 -20.03 6.28 0.04
CA VAL A 99 -19.37 5.92 -1.23
C VAL A 99 -19.28 4.41 -1.40
N ARG A 100 -19.00 3.68 -0.32
CA ARG A 100 -18.86 2.22 -0.34
C ARG A 100 -20.17 1.47 -0.09
N GLY A 101 -21.25 2.17 0.26
CA GLY A 101 -22.54 1.55 0.57
C GLY A 101 -22.51 0.67 1.83
N LEU A 102 -21.75 1.07 2.86
CA LEU A 102 -21.53 0.25 4.05
C LEU A 102 -22.70 0.38 5.04
N ALA A 103 -23.11 -0.74 5.63
CA ALA A 103 -24.12 -0.80 6.69
C ALA A 103 -23.51 -0.58 8.09
N VAL A 104 -22.92 0.60 8.32
CA VAL A 104 -22.32 1.00 9.59
C VAL A 104 -23.22 2.09 10.20
N SER A 105 -23.58 1.96 11.48
CA SER A 105 -24.38 2.96 12.19
C SER A 105 -23.57 4.24 12.49
N ASP A 106 -24.25 5.34 12.83
CA ASP A 106 -23.56 6.57 13.20
C ASP A 106 -22.73 6.40 14.49
N SER A 107 -23.23 5.62 15.47
CA SER A 107 -22.40 5.23 16.61
C SER A 107 -21.16 4.42 16.22
N GLY A 108 -21.28 3.50 15.25
CA GLY A 108 -20.16 2.72 14.75
C GLY A 108 -19.10 3.58 14.02
N LEU A 109 -19.48 4.74 13.47
CA LEU A 109 -18.49 5.69 12.92
C LEU A 109 -17.69 6.36 14.04
N ALA A 110 -18.37 6.75 15.13
CA ALA A 110 -17.70 7.35 16.29
C ALA A 110 -16.77 6.31 16.97
N ASP A 111 -17.26 5.07 17.17
CA ASP A 111 -16.46 3.97 17.73
C ASP A 111 -15.19 3.71 16.89
N ALA A 112 -15.33 3.73 15.57
CA ALA A 112 -14.18 3.55 14.66
C ALA A 112 -13.14 4.68 14.78
N LEU A 113 -13.58 5.94 14.93
CA LEU A 113 -12.69 7.08 15.21
C LEU A 113 -12.02 6.94 16.58
N GLY A 114 -12.77 6.54 17.61
CA GLY A 114 -12.25 6.29 18.96
C GLY A 114 -11.19 5.19 18.99
N ALA A 115 -11.39 4.11 18.24
CA ALA A 115 -10.40 3.02 18.11
C ALA A 115 -9.03 3.49 17.58
N MET A 116 -9.00 4.61 16.87
CA MET A 116 -7.75 5.25 16.39
C MET A 116 -7.39 6.52 17.18
N GLY A 117 -8.04 6.79 18.33
CA GLY A 117 -7.77 7.94 19.19
C GLY A 117 -8.06 9.29 18.51
N VAL A 118 -9.18 9.38 17.79
CA VAL A 118 -9.62 10.60 17.08
C VAL A 118 -11.04 11.00 17.51
N ASP A 119 -11.58 10.41 18.55
CA ASP A 119 -12.91 10.67 19.10
C ASP A 119 -13.10 12.13 19.53
N ASP A 120 -12.17 12.69 20.31
CA ASP A 120 -12.21 14.08 20.78
C ASP A 120 -12.16 15.11 19.63
N ALA A 121 -11.68 14.72 18.48
CA ALA A 121 -11.55 15.56 17.28
C ALA A 121 -12.58 15.24 16.19
N GLY A 122 -13.57 14.40 16.47
CA GLY A 122 -14.60 13.98 15.51
C GLY A 122 -15.33 15.15 14.84
N ASP A 123 -15.58 16.22 15.58
CA ASP A 123 -16.23 17.44 15.11
C ASP A 123 -15.24 18.51 14.57
N ALA A 124 -13.93 18.28 14.69
CA ALA A 124 -12.93 19.20 14.16
C ALA A 124 -12.84 19.08 12.64
N ALA A 125 -12.70 20.21 11.96
CA ALA A 125 -12.44 20.22 10.52
C ALA A 125 -11.12 19.52 10.20
N VAL A 126 -11.07 18.73 9.15
CA VAL A 126 -9.87 18.04 8.68
C VAL A 126 -8.68 18.99 8.50
N SER A 127 -8.95 20.23 8.07
CA SER A 127 -7.92 21.28 7.96
C SER A 127 -7.26 21.64 9.29
N ALA A 128 -7.97 21.50 10.42
CA ALA A 128 -7.49 21.80 11.76
C ALA A 128 -6.72 20.63 12.42
N LEU A 129 -6.86 19.41 11.87
CA LEU A 129 -6.18 18.24 12.40
C LEU A 129 -4.66 18.28 12.14
N SER A 130 -3.88 17.69 13.05
CA SER A 130 -2.46 17.42 12.78
C SER A 130 -2.31 16.43 11.62
N GLN A 131 -1.10 16.31 11.05
CA GLN A 131 -0.83 15.32 10.00
C GLN A 131 -1.11 13.88 10.49
N GLY A 132 -0.68 13.56 11.70
CA GLY A 132 -0.92 12.26 12.32
C GLY A 132 -2.41 11.96 12.51
N MET A 133 -3.18 12.93 13.02
CA MET A 133 -4.63 12.78 13.15
C MET A 133 -5.32 12.59 11.81
N ARG A 134 -4.95 13.37 10.78
CA ARG A 134 -5.48 13.14 9.41
C ARG A 134 -5.15 11.74 8.91
N ARG A 135 -3.95 11.23 9.21
CA ARG A 135 -3.56 9.86 8.83
C ARG A 135 -4.40 8.82 9.55
N ARG A 136 -4.67 8.99 10.86
CA ARG A 136 -5.55 8.12 11.64
C ARG A 136 -6.97 8.11 11.09
N VAL A 137 -7.55 9.25 10.72
CA VAL A 137 -8.86 9.32 10.02
C VAL A 137 -8.84 8.55 8.71
N GLY A 138 -7.76 8.69 7.91
CA GLY A 138 -7.60 7.94 6.66
C GLY A 138 -7.54 6.41 6.88
N ILE A 139 -6.88 5.98 7.96
CA ILE A 139 -6.86 4.56 8.38
C ILE A 139 -8.28 4.10 8.72
N VAL A 140 -9.03 4.88 9.52
CA VAL A 140 -10.43 4.56 9.82
C VAL A 140 -11.26 4.40 8.55
N CYS A 141 -11.14 5.32 7.59
CA CYS A 141 -11.82 5.21 6.30
C CYS A 141 -11.49 3.91 5.57
N ALA A 142 -10.21 3.52 5.51
CA ALA A 142 -9.79 2.32 4.82
C ALA A 142 -10.31 1.03 5.47
N PHE A 143 -10.33 0.96 6.80
CA PHE A 143 -10.76 -0.22 7.54
C PHE A 143 -12.26 -0.24 7.86
N LEU A 144 -13.00 0.83 7.57
CA LEU A 144 -14.41 0.96 7.88
C LEU A 144 -15.24 -0.19 7.32
N GLY A 145 -16.03 -0.82 8.18
CA GLY A 145 -16.89 -1.94 7.83
C GLY A 145 -16.14 -3.23 7.52
N SER A 146 -14.88 -3.33 7.90
CA SER A 146 -14.03 -4.53 7.76
C SER A 146 -14.09 -5.14 6.35
N PRO A 147 -13.62 -4.39 5.32
CA PRO A 147 -13.70 -4.87 3.93
C PRO A 147 -12.92 -6.18 3.76
N PRO A 148 -13.29 -7.03 2.79
CA PRO A 148 -12.53 -8.25 2.49
C PRO A 148 -11.05 -8.02 2.18
N VAL A 149 -10.72 -6.86 1.60
CA VAL A 149 -9.34 -6.47 1.26
C VAL A 149 -9.07 -5.03 1.71
N VAL A 150 -7.93 -4.81 2.35
CA VAL A 150 -7.37 -3.47 2.55
C VAL A 150 -6.07 -3.35 1.77
N VAL A 151 -5.91 -2.22 1.09
CA VAL A 151 -4.67 -1.82 0.42
C VAL A 151 -4.16 -0.56 1.11
N ALA A 152 -2.98 -0.62 1.72
CA ALA A 152 -2.41 0.47 2.51
C ALA A 152 -1.02 0.86 2.00
N ASP A 153 -0.91 2.07 1.44
CA ASP A 153 0.35 2.61 0.94
C ASP A 153 1.01 3.47 2.02
N GLU A 154 2.13 3.00 2.56
CA GLU A 154 2.93 3.64 3.62
C GLU A 154 2.06 4.10 4.83
N PRO A 155 1.27 3.23 5.46
CA PRO A 155 0.27 3.60 6.46
C PRO A 155 0.84 4.31 7.70
N LEU A 156 2.10 4.05 8.05
CA LEU A 156 2.73 4.61 9.25
C LEU A 156 3.28 6.03 9.05
N ASN A 157 3.32 6.52 7.81
CA ASN A 157 3.86 7.86 7.54
C ASN A 157 3.06 8.94 8.26
N GLY A 158 3.73 9.67 9.16
CA GLY A 158 3.15 10.77 9.92
C GLY A 158 2.39 10.35 11.19
N LEU A 159 2.35 9.07 11.54
CA LEU A 159 1.86 8.62 12.84
C LEU A 159 2.91 8.86 13.92
N ASP A 160 2.43 9.21 15.11
CA ASP A 160 3.20 9.17 16.36
C ASP A 160 3.24 7.74 16.94
N VAL A 161 3.94 7.57 18.04
CA VAL A 161 4.12 6.24 18.67
C VAL A 161 2.77 5.61 19.02
N ASP A 162 1.83 6.38 19.59
CA ASP A 162 0.51 5.90 19.97
C ASP A 162 -0.29 5.48 18.73
N GLY A 163 -0.25 6.27 17.66
CA GLY A 163 -0.88 5.93 16.39
C GLY A 163 -0.33 4.65 15.75
N VAL A 164 0.96 4.39 15.89
CA VAL A 164 1.59 3.15 15.41
C VAL A 164 1.07 1.95 16.23
N LEU A 165 0.97 2.08 17.55
CA LEU A 165 0.46 1.01 18.42
C LEU A 165 -1.00 0.69 18.10
N LEU A 166 -1.87 1.71 18.02
CA LEU A 166 -3.27 1.56 17.66
C LEU A 166 -3.44 0.91 16.27
N PHE A 167 -2.61 1.31 15.31
CA PHE A 167 -2.63 0.71 13.98
C PHE A 167 -2.23 -0.78 13.99
N ARG A 168 -1.22 -1.16 14.78
CA ARG A 168 -0.83 -2.58 14.94
C ARG A 168 -1.94 -3.41 15.54
N ASP A 169 -2.63 -2.90 16.55
CA ASP A 169 -3.76 -3.59 17.16
C ASP A 169 -4.92 -3.73 16.17
N LEU A 170 -5.26 -2.68 15.43
CA LEU A 170 -6.25 -2.72 14.36
C LEU A 170 -5.90 -3.77 13.29
N LEU A 171 -4.62 -3.84 12.87
CA LEU A 171 -4.16 -4.84 11.90
C LEU A 171 -4.32 -6.26 12.42
N ARG A 172 -3.92 -6.50 13.67
CA ARG A 172 -4.03 -7.82 14.29
C ARG A 172 -5.49 -8.28 14.31
N ASP A 173 -6.39 -7.42 14.74
CA ASP A 173 -7.82 -7.70 14.80
C ASP A 173 -8.40 -7.93 13.41
N TYR A 174 -8.07 -7.08 12.44
CA TYR A 174 -8.53 -7.20 11.07
C TYR A 174 -8.11 -8.52 10.41
N LEU A 175 -6.85 -8.93 10.57
CA LEU A 175 -6.33 -10.18 10.03
C LEU A 175 -6.93 -11.39 10.77
N ALA A 176 -7.10 -11.32 12.09
CA ALA A 176 -7.74 -12.38 12.89
C ALA A 176 -9.19 -12.65 12.46
N HIS A 177 -9.88 -11.61 11.95
CA HIS A 177 -11.24 -11.75 11.41
C HIS A 177 -11.27 -12.11 9.91
N GLY A 178 -10.14 -12.48 9.34
CA GLY A 178 -10.06 -13.03 7.98
C GLY A 178 -9.93 -11.96 6.88
N GLY A 179 -9.65 -10.71 7.21
CA GLY A 179 -9.33 -9.67 6.22
C GLY A 179 -8.01 -9.98 5.49
N ALA A 180 -7.89 -9.59 4.23
CA ALA A 180 -6.64 -9.67 3.48
C ALA A 180 -6.02 -8.28 3.33
N LEU A 181 -4.70 -8.17 3.55
CA LEU A 181 -3.99 -6.89 3.52
C LEU A 181 -2.90 -6.88 2.45
N LEU A 182 -2.85 -5.83 1.65
CA LEU A 182 -1.69 -5.45 0.85
C LEU A 182 -1.11 -4.17 1.47
N ILE A 183 0.15 -4.20 1.87
CA ILE A 183 0.79 -3.08 2.57
C ILE A 183 2.15 -2.75 1.97
N SER A 184 2.44 -1.47 1.74
CA SER A 184 3.81 -1.00 1.54
C SER A 184 4.34 -0.34 2.80
N SER A 185 5.62 -0.51 3.07
CA SER A 185 6.31 0.20 4.15
C SER A 185 7.80 0.31 3.89
N HIS A 186 8.39 1.42 4.35
CA HIS A 186 9.84 1.56 4.47
C HIS A 186 10.39 0.98 5.78
N ILE A 187 9.51 0.65 6.73
CA ILE A 187 9.84 0.01 8.01
C ILE A 187 9.79 -1.49 7.79
N LEU A 188 10.95 -2.09 7.49
CA LEU A 188 11.05 -3.50 7.11
C LEU A 188 10.69 -4.43 8.27
N ASP A 189 11.02 -4.05 9.50
CA ASP A 189 10.66 -4.80 10.71
C ASP A 189 9.15 -4.98 10.86
N LEU A 190 8.35 -3.95 10.47
CA LEU A 190 6.90 -4.07 10.46
C LEU A 190 6.44 -5.13 9.45
N LEU A 191 7.06 -5.16 8.27
CA LEU A 191 6.70 -6.16 7.24
C LEU A 191 7.08 -7.56 7.68
N ASP A 192 8.23 -7.75 8.34
CA ASP A 192 8.63 -9.03 8.93
C ASP A 192 7.69 -9.46 10.06
N GLU A 193 7.08 -8.53 10.80
CA GLU A 193 6.16 -8.82 11.91
C GLU A 193 4.76 -9.19 11.43
N VAL A 194 4.22 -8.47 10.43
CA VAL A 194 2.79 -8.56 10.09
C VAL A 194 2.50 -9.33 8.80
N CYS A 195 3.48 -9.45 7.90
CA CYS A 195 3.26 -10.08 6.61
C CYS A 195 3.62 -11.56 6.61
N ALA A 196 2.90 -12.36 5.83
CA ALA A 196 3.33 -13.72 5.53
C ALA A 196 4.46 -13.73 4.49
N ARG A 197 4.35 -12.87 3.50
CA ARG A 197 5.31 -12.73 2.40
C ARG A 197 5.44 -11.28 1.98
N VAL A 198 6.61 -10.95 1.40
CA VAL A 198 6.90 -9.61 0.87
C VAL A 198 7.39 -9.70 -0.56
N LEU A 199 6.80 -8.91 -1.43
CA LEU A 199 7.18 -8.75 -2.83
C LEU A 199 8.19 -7.61 -2.94
N LEU A 200 9.34 -7.88 -3.52
CA LEU A 200 10.36 -6.87 -3.83
C LEU A 200 10.14 -6.35 -5.24
N LEU A 201 9.84 -5.06 -5.35
CA LEU A 201 9.65 -4.37 -6.64
C LEU A 201 10.90 -3.57 -7.02
N ARG A 202 11.28 -3.68 -8.30
CA ARG A 202 12.28 -2.82 -8.95
C ARG A 202 11.86 -2.55 -10.40
N ASP A 203 11.88 -1.29 -10.79
CA ASP A 203 11.57 -0.83 -12.17
C ASP A 203 10.22 -1.34 -12.70
N GLY A 204 9.23 -1.44 -11.82
CA GLY A 204 7.90 -1.91 -12.14
C GLY A 204 7.74 -3.44 -12.20
N LEU A 205 8.75 -4.21 -11.86
CA LEU A 205 8.72 -5.67 -11.87
C LEU A 205 8.87 -6.23 -10.46
N VAL A 206 8.20 -7.34 -10.18
CA VAL A 206 8.49 -8.16 -9.00
C VAL A 206 9.75 -8.96 -9.31
N VAL A 207 10.83 -8.67 -8.60
CA VAL A 207 12.13 -9.33 -8.79
C VAL A 207 12.35 -10.49 -7.85
N GLU A 208 11.73 -10.44 -6.67
CA GLU A 208 11.82 -11.49 -5.66
C GLU A 208 10.56 -11.48 -4.81
N THR A 209 10.16 -12.63 -4.28
CA THR A 209 9.15 -12.75 -3.22
C THR A 209 9.78 -13.55 -2.10
N VAL A 210 9.77 -13.02 -0.89
CA VAL A 210 10.37 -13.64 0.29
C VAL A 210 9.31 -13.88 1.37
N ASP A 211 9.46 -14.95 2.12
CA ASP A 211 8.69 -15.16 3.34
C ASP A 211 9.17 -14.14 4.39
N ALA A 212 8.23 -13.49 5.06
CA ALA A 212 8.51 -12.53 6.11
C ALA A 212 8.79 -13.31 7.41
N ASP A 213 10.06 -13.50 7.70
CA ASP A 213 10.53 -14.25 8.86
C ASP A 213 11.96 -13.85 9.23
N GLY A 214 12.16 -13.43 10.47
CA GLY A 214 13.49 -13.28 11.08
C GLY A 214 14.47 -12.35 10.37
N GLY A 215 14.01 -11.25 9.79
CA GLY A 215 14.86 -10.26 9.10
C GLY A 215 15.21 -10.60 7.66
N ARG A 216 14.52 -11.57 7.07
CA ARG A 216 14.71 -11.95 5.65
C ARG A 216 14.33 -10.82 4.68
N VAL A 217 13.32 -10.05 5.04
CA VAL A 217 12.88 -8.90 4.22
C VAL A 217 14.00 -7.87 4.13
N GLU A 218 14.66 -7.53 5.25
CA GLU A 218 15.78 -6.60 5.27
C GLU A 218 16.96 -7.10 4.44
N GLN A 219 17.33 -8.37 4.59
CA GLN A 219 18.43 -8.97 3.83
C GLN A 219 18.15 -8.93 2.32
N ALA A 220 16.95 -9.31 1.89
CA ALA A 220 16.54 -9.27 0.50
C ALA A 220 16.54 -7.84 -0.05
N TYR A 221 16.02 -6.88 0.72
CA TYR A 221 16.01 -5.48 0.32
C TYR A 221 17.42 -4.87 0.22
N ARG A 222 18.34 -5.24 1.12
CA ARG A 222 19.76 -4.83 1.04
C ARG A 222 20.41 -5.35 -0.23
N ARG A 223 20.19 -6.64 -0.62
CA ARG A 223 20.67 -7.20 -1.89
C ARG A 223 20.12 -6.42 -3.08
N LEU A 224 18.81 -6.19 -3.11
CA LEU A 224 18.15 -5.41 -4.17
C LEU A 224 18.79 -4.03 -4.37
N ARG A 225 19.12 -3.35 -3.27
CA ARG A 225 19.77 -2.03 -3.32
C ARG A 225 21.21 -2.09 -3.81
N ALA A 226 22.00 -3.07 -3.39
CA ALA A 226 23.39 -3.24 -3.82
C ALA A 226 23.48 -3.44 -5.33
N GLU A 227 22.66 -4.33 -5.89
CA GLU A 227 22.57 -4.57 -7.34
C GLU A 227 22.18 -3.30 -8.13
N SER A 228 21.34 -2.45 -7.56
CA SER A 228 20.93 -1.19 -8.18
C SER A 228 22.08 -0.17 -8.22
N SER A 229 22.96 -0.17 -7.22
CA SER A 229 24.13 0.71 -7.16
C SER A 229 25.21 0.29 -8.15
N GLU A 230 25.47 -1.00 -8.29
CA GLU A 230 26.42 -1.55 -9.26
C GLU A 230 26.00 -1.31 -10.72
N ALA A 231 24.68 -1.37 -10.99
CA ALA A 231 24.12 -1.09 -12.31
C ALA A 231 24.19 0.40 -12.70
N ALA A 232 24.26 1.30 -11.70
CA ALA A 232 24.32 2.75 -11.91
C ALA A 232 25.74 3.30 -12.08
N GLU A 233 26.79 2.52 -11.78
CA GLU A 233 28.17 2.95 -12.03
C GLU A 233 28.48 2.87 -13.54
N PRO A 234 28.82 4.01 -14.21
CA PRO A 234 29.27 3.93 -15.60
C PRO A 234 30.57 3.14 -15.63
N ARG A 235 30.64 2.11 -16.49
CA ARG A 235 31.89 1.38 -16.78
C ARG A 235 32.95 2.37 -17.21
N ALA A 236 33.70 2.91 -16.26
CA ALA A 236 34.90 3.71 -16.53
C ALA A 236 35.96 2.77 -17.07
N GLY A 237 36.16 2.76 -18.39
CA GLY A 237 37.27 1.97 -18.96
C GLY A 237 37.22 1.71 -20.45
N ALA A 238 36.83 2.68 -21.27
CA ALA A 238 37.26 2.68 -22.66
C ALA A 238 38.34 3.78 -22.82
N ARG A 239 39.59 3.45 -22.46
CA ARG A 239 40.73 4.28 -22.78
C ARG A 239 40.82 4.42 -24.32
N ALA A 240 40.60 5.65 -24.77
CA ALA A 240 40.93 6.04 -26.15
C ALA A 240 42.39 5.78 -26.42
N HIS A 241 42.71 4.79 -27.27
CA HIS A 241 44.01 4.65 -27.90
C HIS A 241 44.24 5.88 -28.80
N ARG A 242 45.01 6.84 -28.31
CA ARG A 242 45.62 7.86 -29.17
C ARG A 242 46.55 7.17 -30.16
N ARG A 243 46.21 7.21 -31.43
CA ARG A 243 47.14 6.92 -32.51
C ARG A 243 48.22 8.03 -32.54
N PRO A 244 49.51 7.72 -32.63
CA PRO A 244 50.55 8.71 -32.89
C PRO A 244 50.38 9.26 -34.29
N ARG A 245 50.54 10.59 -34.43
CA ARG A 245 50.74 11.25 -35.74
C ARG A 245 52.11 10.88 -36.22
N ALA A 246 52.23 10.37 -37.47
CA ALA A 246 53.47 10.30 -38.22
C ALA A 246 53.67 11.65 -38.93
N ASP A 247 54.91 12.11 -38.89
CA ASP A 247 55.48 13.27 -39.62
C ASP A 247 55.37 13.11 -41.13
#